data_05f2e39577e976481a2271825bf23c19
#
_entry.id   05f2e39577e976481a2271825bf23c19
#
_cell.length_a   1.000
_cell.length_b   1.000
_cell.length_c   1.000
_cell.angle_alpha   90.00
_cell.angle_beta   90.00
_cell.angle_gamma   90.00
#
_symmetry.space_group_name_H-M   'P 1'
#
loop_
_entity.id
_entity.type
_entity.pdbx_description
1 polymer ?
#
loop_
_entity_poly.entity_id
_entity_poly.type
_entity_poly.pdbx_seq_one_letter_code
_entity_poly.pdbx_strand_id
1 'polypeptide(L)'
;MLRFGLTSLSLSLSLPHGHQVYADEGVEAYSRYQRERESCVLEPGVAFQLVKKLLALNAHPPARSRVEVILLSRNSADTGLRIFNSIAEHGLEISRAAFTGGRSPYSYVRPFGAHLFLSADGSDVAAALEAGCAAATILP
;
A
#
# COMPACT_ATOMS: atom_id res chain seq x y z
N MET A 1 -6.74 17.19 -8.60
CA MET A 1 -6.29 15.78 -8.53
C MET A 1 -6.72 15.18 -7.21
N LEU A 2 -7.41 14.05 -7.24
CA LEU A 2 -7.77 13.27 -6.04
C LEU A 2 -6.63 12.33 -5.66
N ARG A 3 -6.27 12.30 -4.38
CA ARG A 3 -5.19 11.44 -3.86
C ARG A 3 -5.75 10.43 -2.87
N PHE A 4 -5.43 9.17 -3.08
CA PHE A 4 -5.82 8.06 -2.23
C PHE A 4 -4.60 7.46 -1.56
N GLY A 5 -4.57 7.46 -0.23
CA GLY A 5 -3.60 6.70 0.56
C GLY A 5 -4.08 5.26 0.70
N LEU A 6 -3.23 4.29 0.39
CA LEU A 6 -3.58 2.87 0.44
C LEU A 6 -2.50 2.07 1.17
N THR A 7 -2.91 1.15 2.04
CA THR A 7 -1.93 0.24 2.67
C THR A 7 -1.52 -0.90 1.73
N SER A 8 -0.26 -1.31 1.83
CA SER A 8 0.29 -2.42 1.03
C SER A 8 -0.43 -3.74 1.28
N LEU A 9 -0.88 -3.98 2.51
CA LEU A 9 -1.65 -5.17 2.87
C LEU A 9 -2.98 -5.26 2.10
N SER A 10 -3.59 -4.12 1.79
CA SER A 10 -4.80 -4.07 0.97
C SER A 10 -4.53 -4.33 -0.51
N LEU A 11 -3.32 -3.98 -0.98
CA LEU A 11 -2.92 -4.14 -2.38
C LEU A 11 -2.48 -5.57 -2.72
N SER A 12 -1.99 -6.36 -1.76
CA SER A 12 -1.42 -7.68 -2.00
C SER A 12 -1.90 -8.75 -1.03
N LEU A 13 -2.24 -9.96 -1.57
CA LEU A 13 -2.59 -11.15 -0.79
C LEU A 13 -1.37 -11.97 -0.33
N SER A 14 -0.21 -11.81 -0.96
CA SER A 14 0.97 -12.64 -0.67
C SER A 14 1.74 -12.25 0.58
N LEU A 15 1.37 -11.14 1.23
CA LEU A 15 2.00 -10.69 2.48
C LEU A 15 1.74 -11.60 3.70
N PRO A 16 0.64 -12.38 3.80
CA PRO A 16 0.43 -13.32 4.91
C PRO A 16 1.56 -14.33 5.10
N HIS A 17 2.20 -14.85 4.02
CA HIS A 17 3.34 -15.77 4.13
C HIS A 17 4.56 -15.10 4.75
N GLY A 18 4.85 -13.86 4.37
CA GLY A 18 5.89 -13.06 5.01
C GLY A 18 5.58 -12.76 6.48
N HIS A 19 4.31 -12.55 6.81
CA HIS A 19 3.87 -12.33 8.19
C HIS A 19 4.13 -13.56 9.07
N GLN A 20 3.97 -14.77 8.56
CA GLN A 20 4.31 -16.01 9.26
C GLN A 20 5.80 -16.07 9.58
N VAL A 21 6.68 -15.79 8.62
CA VAL A 21 8.14 -15.71 8.83
C VAL A 21 8.48 -14.67 9.91
N TYR A 22 7.83 -13.51 9.87
CA TYR A 22 8.03 -12.48 10.89
C TYR A 22 7.63 -12.95 12.29
N ALA A 23 6.49 -13.64 12.40
CA ALA A 23 5.97 -14.13 13.69
C ALA A 23 6.82 -15.26 14.27
N ASP A 24 7.34 -16.15 13.42
CA ASP A 24 8.07 -17.35 13.83
C ASP A 24 9.58 -17.12 14.01
N GLU A 25 10.19 -16.28 13.18
CA GLU A 25 11.63 -16.11 13.07
C GLU A 25 12.15 -14.68 13.30
N GLY A 26 11.25 -13.70 13.41
CA GLY A 26 11.57 -12.30 13.71
C GLY A 26 11.93 -11.43 12.51
N VAL A 27 12.33 -10.18 12.82
CA VAL A 27 12.53 -9.09 11.82
C VAL A 27 13.63 -9.40 10.81
N GLU A 28 14.77 -9.95 11.27
CA GLU A 28 15.92 -10.21 10.39
C GLU A 28 15.62 -11.31 9.36
N ALA A 29 14.96 -12.38 9.80
CA ALA A 29 14.53 -13.45 8.91
C ALA A 29 13.50 -12.97 7.89
N TYR A 30 12.56 -12.12 8.33
CA TYR A 30 11.59 -11.48 7.46
C TYR A 30 12.26 -10.59 6.39
N SER A 31 13.21 -9.73 6.79
CA SER A 31 13.96 -8.87 5.87
C SER A 31 14.74 -9.69 4.83
N ARG A 32 15.38 -10.76 5.26
CA ARG A 32 16.08 -11.69 4.36
C ARG A 32 15.11 -12.37 3.39
N TYR A 33 14.00 -12.89 3.90
CA TYR A 33 12.93 -13.49 3.09
C TYR A 33 12.41 -12.55 1.99
N GLN A 34 12.22 -11.28 2.30
CA GLN A 34 11.75 -10.28 1.32
C GLN A 34 12.82 -9.93 0.29
N ARG A 35 14.10 -9.81 0.70
CA ARG A 35 15.22 -9.56 -0.23
C ARG A 35 15.43 -10.72 -1.20
N GLU A 36 15.40 -11.96 -0.71
CA GLU A 36 15.54 -13.15 -1.57
C GLU A 36 14.42 -13.29 -2.60
N ARG A 37 13.28 -12.68 -2.35
CA ARG A 37 12.08 -12.71 -3.21
C ARG A 37 11.73 -11.38 -3.83
N GLU A 38 12.68 -10.49 -3.89
CA GLU A 38 12.46 -9.12 -4.40
C GLU A 38 11.90 -9.11 -5.84
N SER A 39 12.29 -10.08 -6.68
CA SER A 39 11.77 -10.25 -8.04
C SER A 39 10.52 -11.14 -8.13
N CYS A 40 10.09 -11.76 -7.03
CA CYS A 40 8.86 -12.56 -7.01
C CYS A 40 7.65 -11.63 -6.88
N VAL A 41 6.85 -11.56 -7.94
CA VAL A 41 5.65 -10.70 -8.00
C VAL A 41 4.67 -11.07 -6.89
N LEU A 42 4.16 -10.06 -6.20
CA LEU A 42 3.10 -10.21 -5.19
C LEU A 42 1.75 -10.40 -5.88
N GLU A 43 0.95 -11.32 -5.36
CA GLU A 43 -0.40 -11.53 -5.86
C GLU A 43 -1.32 -10.36 -5.53
N PRO A 44 -2.28 -10.02 -6.43
CA PRO A 44 -3.25 -8.98 -6.20
C PRO A 44 -4.10 -9.20 -4.94
N GLY A 45 -4.23 -8.17 -4.11
CA GLY A 45 -5.06 -8.16 -2.91
C GLY A 45 -6.46 -7.59 -3.16
N VAL A 46 -7.21 -7.43 -2.05
CA VAL A 46 -8.61 -6.98 -2.08
C VAL A 46 -8.81 -5.61 -2.73
N ALA A 47 -7.85 -4.71 -2.58
CA ALA A 47 -7.92 -3.36 -3.16
C ALA A 47 -7.40 -3.27 -4.59
N PHE A 48 -6.78 -4.32 -5.14
CA PHE A 48 -6.11 -4.26 -6.44
C PHE A 48 -7.03 -3.79 -7.57
N GLN A 49 -8.22 -4.36 -7.66
CA GLN A 49 -9.18 -3.99 -8.71
C GLN A 49 -9.69 -2.56 -8.56
N LEU A 50 -9.89 -2.09 -7.32
CA LEU A 50 -10.26 -0.71 -7.06
C LEU A 50 -9.16 0.25 -7.54
N VAL A 51 -7.90 -0.03 -7.17
CA VAL A 51 -6.74 0.78 -7.58
C VAL A 51 -6.61 0.84 -9.09
N LYS A 52 -6.73 -0.30 -9.77
CA LYS A 52 -6.69 -0.37 -11.23
C LYS A 52 -7.77 0.50 -11.89
N LYS A 53 -9.00 0.46 -11.36
CA LYS A 53 -10.10 1.30 -11.85
C LYS A 53 -9.89 2.78 -11.58
N LEU A 54 -9.38 3.14 -10.40
CA LEU A 54 -9.08 4.53 -10.06
C LEU A 54 -7.99 5.09 -10.98
N LEU A 55 -6.90 4.37 -11.20
CA LEU A 55 -5.81 4.80 -12.10
C LEU A 55 -6.26 4.87 -13.56
N ALA A 56 -7.19 4.01 -13.99
CA ALA A 56 -7.77 4.05 -15.34
C ALA A 56 -8.48 5.37 -15.66
N LEU A 57 -8.93 6.14 -14.66
CA LEU A 57 -9.51 7.46 -14.85
C LEU A 57 -8.52 8.47 -15.45
N ASN A 58 -7.22 8.21 -15.32
CA ASN A 58 -6.16 9.04 -15.89
C ASN A 58 -6.00 8.85 -17.42
N ALA A 59 -6.51 7.75 -17.98
CA ALA A 59 -6.39 7.43 -19.40
C ALA A 59 -7.29 8.31 -20.32
N HIS A 60 -8.22 9.08 -19.74
CA HIS A 60 -9.16 9.89 -20.51
C HIS A 60 -8.68 11.35 -20.66
N PRO A 61 -8.70 11.92 -21.89
CA PRO A 61 -8.38 13.34 -22.11
C PRO A 61 -9.35 14.28 -21.38
N PRO A 62 -8.90 15.49 -20.99
CA PRO A 62 -7.56 16.06 -21.16
C PRO A 62 -6.52 15.43 -20.22
N ALA A 63 -5.31 15.26 -20.71
CA ALA A 63 -4.18 14.52 -20.13
C ALA A 63 -3.62 15.08 -18.81
N ARG A 64 -4.47 15.40 -17.85
CA ARG A 64 -4.07 15.76 -16.49
C ARG A 64 -4.43 14.60 -15.57
N SER A 65 -3.45 14.11 -14.82
CA SER A 65 -3.68 13.12 -13.76
C SER A 65 -4.81 13.57 -12.84
N ARG A 66 -5.91 12.84 -12.84
CA ARG A 66 -7.10 13.11 -12.02
C ARG A 66 -7.03 12.42 -10.67
N VAL A 67 -6.34 11.28 -10.65
CA VAL A 67 -6.22 10.41 -9.50
C VAL A 67 -4.74 10.07 -9.29
N GLU A 68 -4.30 10.10 -8.06
CA GLU A 68 -3.03 9.58 -7.61
C GLU A 68 -3.29 8.57 -6.49
N VAL A 69 -2.65 7.42 -6.57
CA VAL A 69 -2.62 6.42 -5.49
C VAL A 69 -1.24 6.45 -4.85
N ILE A 70 -1.21 6.58 -3.52
CA ILE A 70 -0.01 6.67 -2.70
C ILE A 70 0.01 5.46 -1.77
N LEU A 71 1.12 4.74 -1.73
CA LEU A 71 1.27 3.59 -0.87
C LEU A 71 1.74 4.02 0.52
N LEU A 72 0.98 3.69 1.55
CA LEU A 72 1.31 3.95 2.94
C LEU A 72 1.43 2.61 3.68
N SER A 73 2.65 2.17 3.95
CA SER A 73 2.92 0.79 4.37
C SER A 73 3.59 0.71 5.73
N ARG A 74 3.15 -0.23 6.57
CA ARG A 74 3.84 -0.61 7.81
C ARG A 74 5.14 -1.39 7.56
N ASN A 75 5.35 -1.88 6.35
CA ASN A 75 6.55 -2.65 6.01
C ASN A 75 7.82 -1.82 6.10
N SER A 76 8.96 -2.51 6.11
CA SER A 76 10.28 -1.89 5.99
C SER A 76 10.63 -1.60 4.52
N ALA A 77 11.71 -0.84 4.32
CA ALA A 77 12.25 -0.56 2.98
C ALA A 77 12.67 -1.83 2.22
N ASP A 78 13.11 -2.88 2.92
CA ASP A 78 13.47 -4.17 2.31
C ASP A 78 12.27 -4.80 1.57
N THR A 79 11.08 -4.71 2.15
CA THR A 79 9.83 -5.14 1.50
C THR A 79 9.41 -4.19 0.38
N GLY A 80 9.78 -2.92 0.51
CA GLY A 80 9.41 -1.85 -0.41
C GLY A 80 9.85 -2.12 -1.85
N LEU A 81 11.05 -2.66 -2.05
CA LEU A 81 11.56 -2.96 -3.38
C LEU A 81 10.73 -4.04 -4.07
N ARG A 82 10.39 -5.13 -3.37
CA ARG A 82 9.49 -6.16 -3.88
C ARG A 82 8.11 -5.63 -4.23
N ILE A 83 7.58 -4.72 -3.40
CA ILE A 83 6.29 -4.07 -3.66
C ILE A 83 6.36 -3.22 -4.93
N PHE A 84 7.38 -2.39 -5.11
CA PHE A 84 7.54 -1.57 -6.31
C PHE A 84 7.77 -2.40 -7.57
N ASN A 85 8.55 -3.47 -7.50
CA ASN A 85 8.71 -4.40 -8.62
C ASN A 85 7.36 -5.02 -9.02
N SER A 86 6.54 -5.41 -8.04
CA SER A 86 5.21 -5.96 -8.28
C SER A 86 4.23 -4.92 -8.86
N ILE A 87 4.29 -3.67 -8.40
CA ILE A 87 3.52 -2.54 -8.94
C ILE A 87 3.87 -2.32 -10.42
N ALA A 88 5.16 -2.33 -10.77
CA ALA A 88 5.62 -2.19 -12.15
C ALA A 88 5.16 -3.36 -13.02
N GLU A 89 5.29 -4.59 -12.56
CA GLU A 89 4.86 -5.79 -13.29
C GLU A 89 3.35 -5.81 -13.55
N HIS A 90 2.56 -5.33 -12.59
CA HIS A 90 1.11 -5.20 -12.76
C HIS A 90 0.69 -3.95 -13.56
N GLY A 91 1.63 -3.13 -14.01
CA GLY A 91 1.36 -1.93 -14.80
C GLY A 91 0.58 -0.85 -14.04
N LEU A 92 0.77 -0.75 -12.71
CA LEU A 92 0.14 0.28 -11.90
C LEU A 92 1.04 1.53 -11.80
N GLU A 93 0.47 2.70 -12.06
CA GLU A 93 1.16 3.98 -11.95
C GLU A 93 1.15 4.50 -10.50
N ILE A 94 1.90 3.84 -9.61
CA ILE A 94 2.11 4.25 -8.22
C ILE A 94 3.58 4.58 -8.05
N SER A 95 3.90 5.86 -7.83
CA SER A 95 5.28 6.37 -7.76
C SER A 95 5.68 6.87 -6.38
N ARG A 96 4.73 7.10 -5.46
CA ARG A 96 5.01 7.60 -4.12
C ARG A 96 4.60 6.59 -3.05
N ALA A 97 5.48 6.39 -2.07
CA ALA A 97 5.22 5.52 -0.93
C ALA A 97 5.90 6.02 0.35
N ALA A 98 5.37 5.59 1.49
CA ALA A 98 6.05 5.64 2.77
C ALA A 98 6.08 4.24 3.38
N PHE A 99 7.23 3.86 3.94
CA PHE A 99 7.44 2.62 4.67
C PHE A 99 7.80 2.97 6.11
N THR A 100 6.96 2.55 7.07
CA THR A 100 7.02 3.05 8.44
C THR A 100 7.75 2.13 9.42
N GLY A 101 8.15 0.93 8.97
CA GLY A 101 8.87 -0.03 9.80
C GLY A 101 8.07 -0.48 11.03
N GLY A 102 6.80 -0.82 10.85
CA GLY A 102 5.90 -1.33 11.89
C GLY A 102 4.94 -0.30 12.50
N ARG A 103 5.18 1.00 12.33
CA ARG A 103 4.28 2.04 12.83
C ARG A 103 3.03 2.16 11.95
N SER A 104 1.91 2.60 12.55
CA SER A 104 0.72 2.91 11.77
C SER A 104 1.01 4.02 10.75
N PRO A 105 0.63 3.84 9.47
CA PRO A 105 0.97 4.79 8.42
C PRO A 105 0.04 6.01 8.38
N TYR A 106 -1.00 6.10 9.22
CA TYR A 106 -1.98 7.18 9.15
C TYR A 106 -1.37 8.58 9.29
N SER A 107 -0.27 8.72 10.02
CA SER A 107 0.44 10.00 10.21
C SER A 107 0.96 10.59 8.90
N TYR A 108 1.12 9.78 7.87
CA TYR A 108 1.56 10.21 6.53
C TYR A 108 0.42 10.64 5.60
N VAL A 109 -0.84 10.41 5.98
CA VAL A 109 -2.02 10.77 5.17
C VAL A 109 -2.01 12.26 4.83
N ARG A 110 -1.88 13.12 5.85
CA ARG A 110 -1.84 14.58 5.67
C ARG A 110 -0.58 15.08 4.95
N PRO A 111 0.65 14.68 5.35
CA PRO A 111 1.87 15.13 4.65
C PRO A 111 1.90 14.78 3.16
N PHE A 112 1.34 13.64 2.77
CA PHE A 112 1.20 13.27 1.36
C PHE A 112 0.02 13.95 0.65
N GLY A 113 -0.83 14.68 1.39
CA GLY A 113 -2.01 15.33 0.84
C GLY A 113 -3.06 14.34 0.36
N ALA A 114 -3.15 13.16 0.99
CA ALA A 114 -4.18 12.18 0.66
C ALA A 114 -5.56 12.68 1.14
N HIS A 115 -6.56 12.56 0.27
CA HIS A 115 -7.93 12.97 0.54
C HIS A 115 -8.76 11.85 1.18
N LEU A 116 -8.38 10.59 0.91
CA LEU A 116 -9.01 9.41 1.49
C LEU A 116 -7.93 8.35 1.76
N PHE A 117 -7.96 7.79 2.97
CA PHE A 117 -7.10 6.69 3.38
C PHE A 117 -7.88 5.37 3.37
N LEU A 118 -7.33 4.36 2.73
CA LEU A 118 -7.92 3.04 2.59
C LEU A 118 -7.02 1.96 3.17
N SER A 119 -7.54 1.14 4.06
CA SER A 119 -6.80 0.03 4.67
C SER A 119 -7.69 -1.19 4.91
N ALA A 120 -7.12 -2.38 4.85
CA ALA A 120 -7.75 -3.60 5.35
C ALA A 120 -7.63 -3.73 6.88
N ASP A 121 -6.77 -2.92 7.51
CA ASP A 121 -6.61 -2.87 8.97
C ASP A 121 -7.52 -1.80 9.57
N GLY A 122 -8.55 -2.24 10.29
CA GLY A 122 -9.52 -1.34 10.95
C GLY A 122 -8.89 -0.45 12.02
N SER A 123 -7.78 -0.85 12.66
CA SER A 123 -7.09 -0.04 13.66
C SER A 123 -6.39 1.17 13.03
N ASP A 124 -5.82 1.00 11.85
CA ASP A 124 -5.24 2.11 11.09
C ASP A 124 -6.31 3.09 10.62
N VAL A 125 -7.48 2.57 10.21
CA VAL A 125 -8.64 3.39 9.81
C VAL A 125 -9.17 4.19 10.99
N ALA A 126 -9.35 3.55 12.15
CA ALA A 126 -9.81 4.24 13.36
C ALA A 126 -8.85 5.37 13.76
N ALA A 127 -7.54 5.10 13.79
CA ALA A 127 -6.53 6.12 14.11
C ALA A 127 -6.54 7.28 13.10
N ALA A 128 -6.73 7.02 11.81
CA ALA A 128 -6.84 8.06 10.79
C ALA A 128 -8.10 8.92 10.99
N LEU A 129 -9.25 8.31 11.30
CA LEU A 129 -10.49 9.03 11.58
C LEU A 129 -10.39 9.90 12.83
N GLU A 130 -9.80 9.37 13.92
CA GLU A 130 -9.54 10.14 15.16
C GLU A 130 -8.62 11.33 14.89
N ALA A 131 -7.65 11.20 13.98
CA ALA A 131 -6.78 12.29 13.54
C ALA A 131 -7.48 13.26 12.56
N GLY A 132 -8.78 13.09 12.27
CA GLY A 132 -9.55 13.94 11.37
C GLY A 132 -9.25 13.74 9.90
N CYS A 133 -8.73 12.56 9.50
CA CYS A 133 -8.56 12.18 8.11
C CYS A 133 -9.75 11.35 7.64
N ALA A 134 -10.24 11.59 6.42
CA ALA A 134 -11.23 10.70 5.81
C ALA A 134 -10.58 9.33 5.57
N ALA A 135 -11.20 8.27 6.07
CA ALA A 135 -10.68 6.92 5.97
C ALA A 135 -11.79 5.88 5.88
N ALA A 136 -11.50 4.74 5.24
CA ALA A 136 -12.43 3.63 5.14
C ALA A 136 -11.69 2.29 5.15
N THR A 137 -12.34 1.27 5.73
CA THR A 137 -11.86 -0.11 5.69
C THR A 137 -12.28 -0.78 4.39
N ILE A 138 -11.34 -1.47 3.75
CA ILE A 138 -11.62 -2.34 2.59
C ILE A 138 -11.82 -3.75 3.13
N LEU A 139 -12.98 -4.28 2.88
CA LEU A 139 -13.33 -5.67 3.22
C LEU A 139 -13.14 -6.57 2.00
N PRO A 140 -12.71 -7.83 2.19
CA PRO A 140 -12.61 -8.83 1.12
C PRO A 140 -13.99 -9.22 0.56
#